data_34c81660e671895135b6d0057d377a37
#
_entry.id   34c81660e671895135b6d0057d377a37
#
_cell.length_a   1.000
_cell.length_b   1.000
_cell.length_c   1.000
_cell.angle_alpha   90.00
_cell.angle_beta   90.00
_cell.angle_gamma   90.00
#
_symmetry.space_group_name_H-M   'P 1'
#
loop_
_entity.id
_entity.type
_entity.pdbx_description
1 polymer ?
#
loop_
_entity_poly.entity_id
_entity_poly.type
_entity_poly.pdbx_seq_one_letter_code
_entity_poly.pdbx_strand_id
1 'polypeptide(L)'
;MEFWDALDKEGNLTHKTINSEDEAALREGIYHLGADVWIINSENKILIQKRSLKKKNQPGVWAMTGGSVIKGETSLEAIKREVKEELGIELDINKAIKIKHYRIDNVLLDEYVVEQNIDLNNVVLQEEEVCEVRYATYSEIESLLKNKNFINNRWEYVKDEIKKIIKE
;
A
#
# COMPACT_ATOMS: atom_id res chain seq x y z
N MET A 1 -14.68 10.19 -3.87
CA MET A 1 -15.61 9.04 -3.85
C MET A 1 -15.10 7.98 -4.80
N GLU A 2 -14.94 6.76 -4.30
CA GLU A 2 -14.54 5.59 -5.10
C GLU A 2 -15.61 4.52 -5.01
N PHE A 3 -15.64 3.64 -5.99
CA PHE A 3 -16.47 2.45 -5.96
C PHE A 3 -15.60 1.20 -5.94
N TRP A 4 -15.91 0.26 -5.06
CA TRP A 4 -15.20 -0.99 -4.88
C TRP A 4 -16.11 -2.17 -5.16
N ASP A 5 -15.52 -3.27 -5.61
CA ASP A 5 -16.24 -4.54 -5.66
C ASP A 5 -16.41 -5.08 -4.25
N ALA A 6 -17.64 -5.44 -3.90
CA ALA A 6 -17.92 -6.14 -2.65
C ALA A 6 -17.55 -7.62 -2.78
N LEU A 7 -16.73 -8.11 -1.85
CA LEU A 7 -16.26 -9.48 -1.81
C LEU A 7 -16.86 -10.23 -0.62
N ASP A 8 -16.89 -11.55 -0.72
CA ASP A 8 -17.12 -12.43 0.43
C ASP A 8 -15.82 -12.65 1.22
N LYS A 9 -15.88 -13.39 2.31
CA LYS A 9 -14.71 -13.65 3.17
C LYS A 9 -13.60 -14.48 2.50
N GLU A 10 -13.93 -15.20 1.44
CA GLU A 10 -13.00 -15.97 0.61
C GLU A 10 -12.39 -15.14 -0.53
N GLY A 11 -12.84 -13.89 -0.70
CA GLY A 11 -12.37 -12.98 -1.75
C GLY A 11 -13.11 -13.12 -3.09
N ASN A 12 -14.21 -13.80 -3.13
CA ASN A 12 -15.02 -13.94 -4.34
C ASN A 12 -15.92 -12.72 -4.55
N LEU A 13 -16.13 -12.36 -5.81
CA LEU A 13 -17.07 -11.29 -6.18
C LEU A 13 -18.50 -11.62 -5.76
N THR A 14 -19.13 -10.72 -5.04
CA THR A 14 -20.58 -10.82 -4.71
C THR A 14 -21.46 -10.16 -5.76
N HIS A 15 -20.88 -9.51 -6.77
CA HIS A 15 -21.55 -8.69 -7.79
C HIS A 15 -22.28 -7.46 -7.23
N LYS A 16 -21.96 -7.07 -5.99
CA LYS A 16 -22.40 -5.81 -5.37
C LYS A 16 -21.28 -4.79 -5.40
N THR A 17 -21.63 -3.52 -5.38
CA THR A 17 -20.70 -2.40 -5.37
C THR A 17 -20.76 -1.68 -4.03
N ILE A 18 -19.61 -1.31 -3.48
CA ILE A 18 -19.50 -0.49 -2.28
C ILE A 18 -19.11 0.92 -2.69
N ASN A 19 -19.78 1.92 -2.14
CA ASN A 19 -19.35 3.30 -2.19
C ASN A 19 -18.38 3.54 -1.02
N SER A 20 -17.19 4.05 -1.29
CA SER A 20 -16.13 4.27 -0.29
C SER A 20 -16.52 5.25 0.84
N GLU A 21 -17.52 6.09 0.60
CA GLU A 21 -18.05 7.04 1.59
C GLU A 21 -19.17 6.46 2.46
N ASP A 22 -19.67 5.26 2.11
CA ASP A 22 -20.70 4.57 2.88
C ASP A 22 -20.05 3.64 3.93
N GLU A 23 -19.72 4.18 5.09
CA GLU A 23 -19.17 3.43 6.22
C GLU A 23 -20.09 2.29 6.67
N ALA A 24 -21.39 2.38 6.39
CA ALA A 24 -22.35 1.35 6.71
C ALA A 24 -22.27 0.13 5.77
N ALA A 25 -21.72 0.30 4.58
CA ALA A 25 -21.58 -0.77 3.60
C ALA A 25 -20.47 -1.77 3.95
N LEU A 26 -19.49 -1.37 4.79
CA LEU A 26 -18.40 -2.23 5.25
C LEU A 26 -18.75 -3.00 6.52
N ARG A 27 -20.03 -3.34 6.69
CA ARG A 27 -20.50 -4.12 7.84
C ARG A 27 -20.24 -5.62 7.64
N GLU A 28 -20.47 -6.35 8.73
CA GLU A 28 -20.27 -7.78 8.87
C GLU A 28 -20.57 -8.59 7.61
N GLY A 29 -19.58 -9.34 7.14
CA GLY A 29 -19.71 -10.22 5.97
C GLY A 29 -19.44 -9.56 4.61
N ILE A 30 -19.13 -8.26 4.56
CA ILE A 30 -18.77 -7.55 3.33
C ILE A 30 -17.32 -7.11 3.40
N TYR A 31 -16.55 -7.48 2.38
CA TYR A 31 -15.11 -7.22 2.27
C TYR A 31 -14.81 -6.44 1.00
N HIS A 32 -13.66 -5.76 0.99
CA HIS A 32 -13.09 -5.20 -0.23
C HIS A 32 -11.59 -5.50 -0.31
N LEU A 33 -11.02 -5.34 -1.50
CA LEU A 33 -9.60 -5.60 -1.73
C LEU A 33 -8.79 -4.30 -1.63
N GLY A 34 -7.70 -4.36 -0.90
CA GLY A 34 -6.63 -3.36 -0.91
C GLY A 34 -5.36 -3.96 -1.49
N ALA A 35 -4.47 -3.10 -1.93
CA ALA A 35 -3.17 -3.49 -2.45
C ALA A 35 -2.09 -2.52 -2.01
N ASP A 36 -0.98 -3.06 -1.56
CA ASP A 36 0.19 -2.30 -1.11
C ASP A 36 1.43 -2.73 -1.90
N VAL A 37 2.38 -1.83 -2.10
CA VAL A 37 3.64 -2.11 -2.77
C VAL A 37 4.83 -1.56 -1.98
N TRP A 38 5.84 -2.40 -1.85
CA TRP A 38 7.13 -2.13 -1.25
C TRP A 38 8.15 -2.01 -2.38
N ILE A 39 8.57 -0.79 -2.71
CA ILE A 39 9.54 -0.53 -3.78
C ILE A 39 10.92 -0.54 -3.18
N ILE A 40 11.78 -1.45 -3.67
CA ILE A 40 13.14 -1.67 -3.14
C ILE A 40 14.15 -1.29 -4.23
N ASN A 41 15.13 -0.47 -3.88
CA ASN A 41 16.17 -0.08 -4.82
C ASN A 41 17.36 -1.07 -4.80
N SER A 42 18.33 -0.84 -5.69
CA SER A 42 19.53 -1.69 -5.82
C SER A 42 20.46 -1.64 -4.58
N GLU A 43 20.27 -0.68 -3.67
CA GLU A 43 20.98 -0.58 -2.39
C GLU A 43 20.23 -1.23 -1.22
N ASN A 44 19.23 -2.06 -1.51
CA ASN A 44 18.34 -2.72 -0.52
C ASN A 44 17.60 -1.74 0.40
N LYS A 45 17.32 -0.53 -0.08
CA LYS A 45 16.52 0.45 0.64
C LYS A 45 15.10 0.47 0.11
N ILE A 46 14.15 0.69 0.99
CA ILE A 46 12.72 0.67 0.73
C ILE A 46 12.22 2.11 0.59
N LEU A 47 11.49 2.39 -0.48
CA LEU A 47 10.84 3.69 -0.67
C LEU A 47 9.66 3.82 0.28
N ILE A 48 9.70 4.82 1.14
CA ILE A 48 8.62 5.14 2.07
C ILE A 48 8.12 6.55 1.86
N GLN A 49 6.83 6.75 2.12
CA GLN A 49 6.14 8.02 2.00
C GLN A 49 5.56 8.46 3.34
N LYS A 50 5.60 9.74 3.60
CA LYS A 50 4.97 10.33 4.79
C LYS A 50 3.56 10.77 4.42
N ARG A 51 2.59 10.27 5.16
CA ARG A 51 1.18 10.59 4.96
C ARG A 51 0.94 12.09 5.23
N SER A 52 0.17 12.72 4.36
CA SER A 52 -0.18 14.13 4.52
C SER A 52 -0.82 14.39 5.89
N LEU A 53 -0.54 15.56 6.46
CA LEU A 53 -1.18 16.02 7.68
C LEU A 53 -2.68 16.30 7.51
N LYS A 54 -3.15 16.36 6.27
CA LYS A 54 -4.57 16.52 5.91
C LYS A 54 -5.38 15.21 6.02
N LYS A 55 -4.70 14.07 6.14
CA LYS A 55 -5.37 12.75 6.26
C LYS A 55 -6.09 12.64 7.59
N LYS A 56 -7.31 12.08 7.57
CA LYS A 56 -8.09 11.81 8.79
C LYS A 56 -7.47 10.71 9.65
N ASN A 57 -6.96 9.67 8.98
CA ASN A 57 -6.39 8.51 9.64
C ASN A 57 -4.86 8.54 9.56
N GLN A 58 -4.20 8.43 10.72
CA GLN A 58 -2.74 8.36 10.86
C GLN A 58 -2.01 9.46 10.05
N PRO A 59 -2.34 10.76 10.25
CA PRO A 59 -1.62 11.85 9.58
C PRO A 59 -0.16 11.89 10.02
N GLY A 60 0.74 12.22 9.09
CA GLY A 60 2.15 12.45 9.39
C GLY A 60 2.98 11.21 9.70
N VAL A 61 2.42 10.01 9.66
CA VAL A 61 3.22 8.78 9.80
C VAL A 61 3.78 8.33 8.47
N TRP A 62 4.88 7.58 8.49
CA TRP A 62 5.46 6.96 7.32
C TRP A 62 4.72 5.68 6.95
N ALA A 63 4.73 5.34 5.67
CA ALA A 63 4.06 4.16 5.13
C ALA A 63 4.71 3.69 3.82
N MET A 64 4.34 2.49 3.37
CA MET A 64 4.48 2.07 1.98
C MET A 64 3.43 2.80 1.12
N THR A 65 3.45 2.60 -0.19
CA THR A 65 2.40 3.08 -1.10
C THR A 65 1.32 2.02 -1.29
N GLY A 66 0.09 2.41 -1.26
CA GLY A 66 -1.04 1.50 -1.48
C GLY A 66 -2.38 2.18 -1.35
N GLY A 67 -3.42 1.42 -1.62
CA GLY A 67 -4.80 1.90 -1.54
C GLY A 67 -5.83 0.83 -1.84
N SER A 68 -7.08 1.23 -1.91
CA SER A 68 -8.18 0.35 -2.25
C SER A 68 -8.17 0.02 -3.75
N VAL A 69 -8.47 -1.23 -4.06
CA VAL A 69 -8.68 -1.67 -5.43
C VAL A 69 -10.06 -1.20 -5.88
N ILE A 70 -10.12 -0.38 -6.90
CA ILE A 70 -11.40 0.15 -7.41
C ILE A 70 -12.14 -0.90 -8.23
N LYS A 71 -13.43 -0.72 -8.41
CA LYS A 71 -14.31 -1.65 -9.11
C LYS A 71 -13.76 -2.01 -10.50
N GLY A 72 -13.63 -3.31 -10.76
CA GLY A 72 -13.15 -3.86 -12.03
C GLY A 72 -11.64 -3.86 -12.21
N GLU A 73 -10.87 -3.33 -11.25
CA GLU A 73 -9.42 -3.29 -11.25
C GLU A 73 -8.83 -4.54 -10.60
N THR A 74 -7.67 -4.98 -11.05
CA THR A 74 -6.87 -5.98 -10.34
C THR A 74 -6.01 -5.30 -9.26
N SER A 75 -5.54 -6.05 -8.26
CA SER A 75 -4.61 -5.50 -7.26
C SER A 75 -3.30 -5.01 -7.86
N LEU A 76 -2.84 -5.64 -8.95
CA LEU A 76 -1.63 -5.21 -9.68
C LEU A 76 -1.83 -3.87 -10.40
N GLU A 77 -2.99 -3.67 -11.02
CA GLU A 77 -3.38 -2.40 -11.63
C GLU A 77 -3.53 -1.30 -10.58
N ALA A 78 -4.08 -1.65 -9.40
CA ALA A 78 -4.25 -0.71 -8.30
C ALA A 78 -2.91 -0.16 -7.80
N ILE A 79 -1.90 -0.99 -7.56
CA ILE A 79 -0.58 -0.49 -7.11
C ILE A 79 0.08 0.40 -8.16
N LYS A 80 -0.09 0.09 -9.44
CA LYS A 80 0.41 0.94 -10.53
C LYS A 80 -0.25 2.32 -10.53
N ARG A 81 -1.57 2.35 -10.38
CA ARG A 81 -2.37 3.58 -10.31
C ARG A 81 -2.00 4.41 -9.08
N GLU A 82 -1.97 3.80 -7.90
CA GLU A 82 -1.67 4.49 -6.63
C GLU A 82 -0.26 5.13 -6.65
N VAL A 83 0.75 4.40 -7.12
CA VAL A 83 2.11 4.94 -7.26
C VAL A 83 2.15 6.11 -8.24
N LYS A 84 1.41 6.03 -9.33
CA LYS A 84 1.31 7.11 -10.31
C LYS A 84 0.59 8.34 -9.74
N GLU A 85 -0.51 8.15 -9.05
CA GLU A 85 -1.30 9.23 -8.45
C GLU A 85 -0.54 9.91 -7.30
N GLU A 86 -0.01 9.14 -6.37
CA GLU A 86 0.60 9.67 -5.14
C GLU A 86 2.02 10.18 -5.33
N LEU A 87 2.82 9.55 -6.20
CA LEU A 87 4.25 9.83 -6.37
C LEU A 87 4.64 10.28 -7.78
N GLY A 88 3.74 10.23 -8.76
CA GLY A 88 4.03 10.58 -10.14
C GLY A 88 4.97 9.60 -10.87
N ILE A 89 5.15 8.39 -10.34
CA ILE A 89 6.11 7.40 -10.82
C ILE A 89 5.41 6.33 -11.66
N GLU A 90 6.04 5.94 -12.78
CA GLU A 90 5.65 4.76 -13.55
C GLU A 90 6.26 3.51 -12.89
N LEU A 91 5.41 2.74 -12.24
CA LEU A 91 5.81 1.47 -11.61
C LEU A 91 5.94 0.37 -12.67
N ASP A 92 7.08 -0.33 -12.69
CA ASP A 92 7.28 -1.49 -13.55
C ASP A 92 6.61 -2.73 -12.95
N ILE A 93 5.33 -2.91 -13.25
CA ILE A 93 4.54 -4.03 -12.75
C ILE A 93 4.99 -5.40 -13.27
N ASN A 94 5.81 -5.45 -14.33
CA ASN A 94 6.40 -6.73 -14.79
C ASN A 94 7.40 -7.29 -13.78
N LYS A 95 7.93 -6.45 -12.90
CA LYS A 95 8.81 -6.84 -11.78
C LYS A 95 8.07 -7.12 -10.48
N ALA A 96 6.76 -6.94 -10.44
CA ALA A 96 5.98 -7.11 -9.22
C ALA A 96 5.87 -8.57 -8.81
N ILE A 97 6.19 -8.83 -7.56
CA ILE A 97 6.05 -10.14 -6.92
C ILE A 97 5.04 -9.99 -5.78
N LYS A 98 3.95 -10.76 -5.84
CA LYS A 98 3.01 -10.83 -4.71
C LYS A 98 3.66 -11.67 -3.61
N ILE A 99 3.95 -11.05 -2.47
CA ILE A 99 4.63 -11.69 -1.34
C ILE A 99 3.67 -12.18 -0.25
N LYS A 100 2.48 -11.59 -0.17
CA LYS A 100 1.49 -11.95 0.84
C LYS A 100 0.07 -11.65 0.38
N HIS A 101 -0.87 -12.46 0.87
CA HIS A 101 -2.31 -12.19 0.84
C HIS A 101 -2.86 -12.51 2.22
N TYR A 102 -3.58 -11.56 2.83
CA TYR A 102 -4.12 -11.73 4.18
C TYR A 102 -5.32 -10.79 4.40
N ARG A 103 -5.94 -10.90 5.55
CA ARG A 103 -7.10 -10.10 5.92
C ARG A 103 -6.85 -9.32 7.20
N ILE A 104 -7.24 -8.04 7.19
CA ILE A 104 -7.38 -7.22 8.39
C ILE A 104 -8.80 -6.66 8.36
N ASP A 105 -9.58 -6.95 9.40
CA ASP A 105 -11.00 -6.54 9.48
C ASP A 105 -11.77 -6.91 8.21
N ASN A 106 -12.33 -5.94 7.51
CA ASN A 106 -13.11 -6.11 6.28
C ASN A 106 -12.27 -5.90 5.01
N VAL A 107 -10.95 -5.83 5.12
CA VAL A 107 -10.05 -5.64 3.99
C VAL A 107 -9.24 -6.90 3.73
N LEU A 108 -9.34 -7.42 2.52
CA LEU A 108 -8.40 -8.39 1.97
C LEU A 108 -7.24 -7.60 1.36
N LEU A 109 -6.02 -8.00 1.63
CA LEU A 109 -4.83 -7.28 1.23
C LEU A 109 -3.90 -8.14 0.39
N ASP A 110 -3.52 -7.58 -0.76
CA ASP A 110 -2.44 -8.08 -1.59
C ASP A 110 -1.20 -7.21 -1.39
N GLU A 111 -0.11 -7.81 -0.96
CA GLU A 111 1.18 -7.14 -0.76
C GLU A 111 2.16 -7.52 -1.86
N TYR A 112 2.75 -6.52 -2.48
CA TYR A 112 3.70 -6.67 -3.57
C TYR A 112 5.07 -6.08 -3.21
N VAL A 113 6.11 -6.68 -3.77
CA VAL A 113 7.45 -6.09 -3.85
C VAL A 113 7.77 -5.80 -5.31
N VAL A 114 8.35 -4.66 -5.58
CA VAL A 114 8.92 -4.27 -6.88
C VAL A 114 10.34 -3.79 -6.67
N GLU A 115 11.30 -4.45 -7.31
CA GLU A 115 12.69 -3.97 -7.35
C GLU A 115 12.84 -2.95 -8.47
N GLN A 116 12.94 -1.67 -8.10
CA GLN A 116 13.05 -0.56 -9.03
C GLN A 116 13.78 0.61 -8.39
N ASN A 117 14.75 1.18 -9.09
CA ASN A 117 15.39 2.42 -8.67
C ASN A 117 14.51 3.61 -9.07
N ILE A 118 14.13 4.40 -8.08
CA ILE A 118 13.37 5.63 -8.27
C ILE A 118 14.29 6.82 -8.02
N ASP A 119 14.39 7.71 -9.00
CA ASP A 119 15.03 9.01 -8.80
C ASP A 119 14.06 9.93 -8.05
N LEU A 120 14.40 10.28 -6.81
CA LEU A 120 13.56 11.13 -5.96
C LEU A 120 13.35 12.53 -6.55
N ASN A 121 14.23 13.00 -7.43
CA ASN A 121 14.07 14.28 -8.14
C ASN A 121 12.90 14.26 -9.14
N ASN A 122 12.50 13.08 -9.59
CA ASN A 122 11.37 12.90 -10.54
C ASN A 122 10.04 12.64 -9.84
N VAL A 123 10.04 12.55 -8.51
CA VAL A 123 8.81 12.33 -7.74
C VAL A 123 7.97 13.60 -7.71
N VAL A 124 6.69 13.46 -7.98
CA VAL A 124 5.69 14.53 -7.89
C VAL A 124 4.64 14.09 -6.88
N LEU A 125 4.64 14.71 -5.70
CA LEU A 125 3.75 14.33 -4.61
C LEU A 125 2.33 14.84 -4.84
N GLN A 126 1.34 13.97 -4.60
CA GLN A 126 -0.04 14.36 -4.43
C GLN A 126 -0.22 14.89 -3.00
N GLU A 127 -0.18 16.20 -2.83
CA GLU A 127 -0.10 16.89 -1.51
C GLU A 127 -1.23 16.55 -0.54
N GLU A 128 -2.40 16.18 -1.05
CA GLU A 128 -3.54 15.75 -0.23
C GLU A 128 -3.27 14.38 0.43
N GLU A 129 -2.44 13.55 -0.19
CA GLU A 129 -2.14 12.17 0.25
C GLU A 129 -0.77 12.05 0.90
N VAL A 130 0.26 12.68 0.31
CA VAL A 130 1.67 12.50 0.65
C VAL A 130 2.37 13.85 0.79
N CYS A 131 3.13 14.06 1.87
CA CYS A 131 3.88 15.30 2.09
C CYS A 131 5.41 15.11 1.98
N GLU A 132 5.92 13.89 2.01
CA GLU A 132 7.36 13.61 1.95
C GLU A 132 7.61 12.19 1.44
N VAL A 133 8.73 11.97 0.76
CA VAL A 133 9.19 10.65 0.32
C VAL A 133 10.69 10.51 0.57
N ARG A 134 11.13 9.33 0.97
CA ARG A 134 12.55 8.98 1.10
C ARG A 134 12.77 7.47 1.03
N TYR A 135 14.01 7.09 0.88
CA TYR A 135 14.44 5.71 1.09
C TYR A 135 14.76 5.45 2.57
N ALA A 136 14.46 4.26 3.02
CA ALA A 136 14.76 3.79 4.37
C ALA A 136 15.33 2.37 4.33
N THR A 137 16.24 2.06 5.23
CA THR A 137 16.70 0.70 5.45
C THR A 137 15.63 -0.11 6.22
N TYR A 138 15.77 -1.43 6.21
CA TYR A 138 14.93 -2.32 7.02
C TYR A 138 14.95 -1.90 8.50
N SER A 139 16.14 -1.68 9.07
CA SER A 139 16.28 -1.28 10.48
C SER A 139 15.69 0.10 10.78
N GLU A 140 15.73 1.03 9.84
CA GLU A 140 15.07 2.34 10.00
C GLU A 140 13.55 2.19 10.07
N ILE A 141 12.94 1.30 9.27
CA ILE A 141 11.51 1.01 9.35
C ILE A 141 11.16 0.39 10.72
N GLU A 142 11.97 -0.56 11.20
CA GLU A 142 11.81 -1.15 12.54
C GLU A 142 11.84 -0.06 13.64
N SER A 143 12.75 0.89 13.53
CA SER A 143 12.87 2.03 14.46
C SER A 143 11.66 2.98 14.38
N LEU A 144 11.16 3.26 13.17
CA LEU A 144 9.96 4.07 12.97
C LEU A 144 8.74 3.42 13.60
N LEU A 145 8.59 2.10 13.46
CA LEU A 145 7.52 1.33 14.09
C LEU A 145 7.59 1.37 15.60
N LYS A 146 8.79 1.17 16.17
CA LYS A 146 9.02 1.25 17.61
C LYS A 146 8.63 2.61 18.19
N ASN A 147 8.87 3.67 17.44
CA ASN A 147 8.53 5.05 17.80
C ASN A 147 7.10 5.45 17.40
N LYS A 148 6.28 4.51 16.94
CA LYS A 148 4.90 4.73 16.46
C LYS A 148 4.80 5.76 15.33
N ASN A 149 5.83 5.82 14.49
CA ASN A 149 5.94 6.75 13.37
C ASN A 149 5.91 6.05 12.00
N PHE A 150 5.41 4.83 11.96
CA PHE A 150 5.14 4.08 10.75
C PHE A 150 3.79 3.37 10.88
N ILE A 151 3.08 3.20 9.77
CA ILE A 151 1.82 2.46 9.77
C ILE A 151 2.04 1.03 10.26
N ASN A 152 1.38 0.65 11.36
CA ASN A 152 1.77 -0.52 12.13
C ASN A 152 1.10 -1.84 11.70
N ASN A 153 0.03 -1.77 10.93
CA ASN A 153 -0.82 -2.92 10.65
C ASN A 153 -0.45 -3.68 9.35
N ARG A 154 0.73 -3.47 8.79
CA ARG A 154 1.22 -4.12 7.56
C ARG A 154 2.53 -4.88 7.79
N TRP A 155 3.50 -4.24 8.43
CA TRP A 155 4.88 -4.71 8.51
C TRP A 155 5.04 -6.12 9.08
N GLU A 156 4.33 -6.45 10.14
CA GLU A 156 4.39 -7.78 10.77
C GLU A 156 4.00 -8.93 9.83
N TYR A 157 3.17 -8.65 8.82
CA TYR A 157 2.77 -9.64 7.82
C TYR A 157 3.80 -9.86 6.72
N VAL A 158 4.68 -8.88 6.45
CA VAL A 158 5.54 -8.87 5.27
C VAL A 158 7.03 -8.82 5.58
N LYS A 159 7.43 -8.45 6.79
CA LYS A 159 8.84 -8.21 7.16
C LYS A 159 9.77 -9.38 6.84
N ASP A 160 9.35 -10.61 7.08
CA ASP A 160 10.18 -11.78 6.84
C ASP A 160 10.39 -12.03 5.34
N GLU A 161 9.36 -11.79 4.53
CA GLU A 161 9.45 -11.90 3.07
C GLU A 161 10.34 -10.79 2.49
N ILE A 162 10.19 -9.57 2.97
CA ILE A 162 11.05 -8.44 2.57
C ILE A 162 12.50 -8.71 2.96
N LYS A 163 12.75 -9.22 4.15
CA LYS A 163 14.10 -9.55 4.63
C LYS A 163 14.80 -10.58 3.74
N LYS A 164 14.08 -11.57 3.24
CA LYS A 164 14.62 -12.56 2.30
C LYS A 164 15.03 -11.91 0.96
N ILE A 165 14.27 -10.91 0.50
CA ILE A 165 14.54 -10.24 -0.77
C ILE A 165 15.76 -9.32 -0.67
N ILE A 166 15.87 -8.52 0.39
CA ILE A 166 16.99 -7.60 0.59
C ILE A 166 18.30 -8.29 1.03
N LYS A 167 18.27 -9.57 1.33
CA LYS A 167 19.45 -10.40 1.67
C LYS A 167 20.32 -9.81 2.80
N GLU A 168 19.69 -9.24 3.81
CA GLU A 168 20.36 -8.86 5.06
C GLU A 168 20.38 -10.00 6.08
#